data_4f128946ed8a7a0d92cf1348afbeac96
#
_entry.id   4f128946ed8a7a0d92cf1348afbeac96
#
_cell.length_a   1.000
_cell.length_b   1.000
_cell.length_c   1.000
_cell.angle_alpha   90.00
_cell.angle_beta   90.00
_cell.angle_gamma   90.00
#
_symmetry.space_group_name_H-M   'P 1'
#
loop_
_entity.id
_entity.type
_entity.pdbx_description
1 polymer ?
#
loop_
_entity_poly.entity_id
_entity_poly.type
_entity_poly.pdbx_seq_one_letter_code
_entity_poly.pdbx_strand_id
1 'polypeptide(L)'
;EPWFRIDVYAEAFFQAVTELGSPKIVAVEGYNGAAPPDMERSVSCIYSRADMKENLDQYGLRYSNYGSQSRNGPTIAMALVTIAHYEHPDLEMLRMGAMAPMYPFLTSNNDPVGISRDHRAFYDIMRRLKSMFDLDIDLSELLSLGEAESQELVDTLEKIAETNPTAKELIDRAKADFNLVPFERSVSLDPALDRTLEDILRNAPDQPDESD
;
A
#
# COMPACT_ATOMS: atom_id res chain seq x y z
N GLU A 1 -14.48 -9.54 -12.70
CA GLU A 1 -14.59 -10.27 -11.42
C GLU A 1 -15.77 -11.25 -11.47
N PRO A 2 -15.64 -12.47 -10.90
CA PRO A 2 -16.67 -13.52 -10.95
C PRO A 2 -17.76 -13.28 -9.88
N TRP A 3 -18.51 -12.20 -9.97
CA TRP A 3 -19.62 -11.91 -9.05
C TRP A 3 -20.77 -12.91 -9.16
N PHE A 4 -20.83 -13.61 -10.29
CA PHE A 4 -21.81 -14.66 -10.50
C PHE A 4 -21.21 -16.00 -10.06
N ARG A 5 -21.80 -16.62 -9.05
CA ARG A 5 -21.34 -17.90 -8.48
C ARG A 5 -19.98 -17.79 -7.77
N ILE A 6 -19.86 -16.81 -6.89
CA ILE A 6 -18.68 -16.64 -6.02
C ILE A 6 -18.36 -17.89 -5.19
N ASP A 7 -19.40 -18.66 -4.83
CA ASP A 7 -19.31 -19.94 -4.14
C ASP A 7 -18.45 -20.96 -4.91
N VAL A 8 -18.76 -21.17 -6.19
CA VAL A 8 -18.02 -22.11 -7.05
C VAL A 8 -16.60 -21.61 -7.33
N TYR A 9 -16.45 -20.30 -7.51
CA TYR A 9 -15.12 -19.72 -7.68
C TYR A 9 -14.24 -19.92 -6.44
N ALA A 10 -14.77 -19.68 -5.26
CA ALA A 10 -14.05 -19.85 -4.01
C ALA A 10 -13.68 -21.34 -3.78
N GLU A 11 -14.61 -22.26 -4.04
CA GLU A 11 -14.33 -23.71 -3.95
C GLU A 11 -13.15 -24.09 -4.84
N ALA A 12 -13.17 -23.70 -6.11
CA ALA A 12 -12.08 -24.00 -7.06
C ALA A 12 -10.76 -23.32 -6.64
N PHE A 13 -10.83 -22.09 -6.12
CA PHE A 13 -9.66 -21.36 -5.64
C PHE A 13 -9.01 -22.08 -4.44
N PHE A 14 -9.77 -22.43 -3.41
CA PHE A 14 -9.22 -23.08 -2.22
C PHE A 14 -8.79 -24.52 -2.49
N GLN A 15 -9.45 -25.23 -3.42
CA GLN A 15 -8.96 -26.52 -3.92
C GLN A 15 -7.56 -26.36 -4.53
N ALA A 16 -7.35 -25.38 -5.42
CA ALA A 16 -6.05 -25.14 -6.03
C ALA A 16 -4.98 -24.76 -4.98
N VAL A 17 -5.32 -23.93 -3.99
CA VAL A 17 -4.43 -23.57 -2.87
C VAL A 17 -4.00 -24.83 -2.10
N THR A 18 -4.94 -25.73 -1.82
CA THR A 18 -4.68 -26.99 -1.12
C THR A 18 -3.77 -27.92 -1.95
N GLU A 19 -4.03 -28.04 -3.25
CA GLU A 19 -3.20 -28.84 -4.17
C GLU A 19 -1.77 -28.28 -4.29
N LEU A 20 -1.60 -26.96 -4.25
CA LEU A 20 -0.30 -26.30 -4.24
C LEU A 20 0.42 -26.43 -2.88
N GLY A 21 -0.28 -26.83 -1.83
CA GLY A 21 0.28 -26.93 -0.48
C GLY A 21 0.69 -25.58 0.10
N SER A 22 0.07 -24.47 -0.31
CA SER A 22 0.40 -23.13 0.16
C SER A 22 -0.42 -22.76 1.39
N PRO A 23 0.19 -22.61 2.58
CA PRO A 23 -0.54 -22.21 3.80
C PRO A 23 -0.83 -20.72 3.86
N LYS A 24 -0.17 -19.91 3.02
CA LYS A 24 -0.24 -18.44 3.05
C LYS A 24 -0.66 -17.89 1.69
N ILE A 25 -1.62 -16.98 1.73
CA ILE A 25 -2.22 -16.38 0.53
C ILE A 25 -2.26 -14.87 0.71
N VAL A 26 -1.79 -14.14 -0.31
CA VAL A 26 -1.95 -12.69 -0.37
C VAL A 26 -2.71 -12.30 -1.62
N ALA A 27 -3.88 -11.70 -1.43
CA ALA A 27 -4.61 -11.05 -2.50
C ALA A 27 -4.22 -9.57 -2.59
N VAL A 28 -3.88 -9.11 -3.78
CA VAL A 28 -3.42 -7.73 -4.03
C VAL A 28 -4.46 -7.01 -4.87
N GLU A 29 -4.82 -5.78 -4.45
CA GLU A 29 -5.80 -4.94 -5.11
C GLU A 29 -5.34 -3.48 -5.15
N GLY A 30 -5.92 -2.70 -6.08
CA GLY A 30 -5.87 -1.24 -6.10
C GLY A 30 -7.25 -0.64 -5.86
N TYR A 31 -7.29 0.53 -5.25
CA TYR A 31 -8.50 1.34 -5.17
C TYR A 31 -8.16 2.82 -5.29
N ASN A 32 -9.11 3.60 -5.81
CA ASN A 32 -8.91 5.01 -6.06
C ASN A 32 -9.35 5.86 -4.86
N GLY A 33 -8.61 6.95 -4.62
CA GLY A 33 -8.96 7.93 -3.61
C GLY A 33 -8.15 9.23 -3.76
N ALA A 34 -8.64 10.30 -3.17
CA ALA A 34 -7.93 11.57 -3.15
C ALA A 34 -6.75 11.47 -2.17
N ALA A 35 -5.61 10.98 -2.65
CA ALA A 35 -4.37 10.84 -1.90
C ALA A 35 -3.28 11.77 -2.45
N PRO A 36 -2.38 12.30 -1.61
CA PRO A 36 -1.22 13.08 -2.08
C PRO A 36 -0.33 12.22 -2.99
N PRO A 37 -0.02 12.68 -4.21
CA PRO A 37 0.77 11.88 -5.15
C PRO A 37 2.24 11.77 -4.76
N ASP A 38 2.77 12.72 -4.02
CA ASP A 38 4.15 12.82 -3.56
C ASP A 38 4.47 11.99 -2.30
N MET A 39 3.45 11.31 -1.74
CA MET A 39 3.61 10.49 -0.54
C MET A 39 3.60 8.98 -0.84
N GLU A 40 4.07 8.20 0.13
CA GLU A 40 3.87 6.74 0.17
C GLU A 40 2.37 6.42 0.06
N ARG A 41 2.02 5.36 -0.67
CA ARG A 41 0.63 4.93 -0.77
C ARG A 41 0.16 4.28 0.52
N SER A 42 -1.00 4.71 1.00
CA SER A 42 -1.66 4.06 2.13
C SER A 42 -2.10 2.66 1.72
N VAL A 43 -1.56 1.63 2.41
CA VAL A 43 -1.90 0.23 2.16
C VAL A 43 -2.87 -0.26 3.23
N SER A 44 -4.08 -0.62 2.79
CA SER A 44 -5.09 -1.23 3.67
C SER A 44 -4.95 -2.75 3.69
N CYS A 45 -5.31 -3.37 4.80
CA CYS A 45 -5.24 -4.80 5.01
C CYS A 45 -6.52 -5.35 5.63
N ILE A 46 -6.90 -6.55 5.19
CA ILE A 46 -7.90 -7.43 5.83
C ILE A 46 -7.26 -8.81 5.91
N TYR A 47 -7.45 -9.52 7.01
CA TYR A 47 -6.84 -10.82 7.26
C TYR A 47 -7.87 -11.83 7.77
N SER A 48 -7.62 -13.13 7.52
CA SER A 48 -8.55 -14.21 7.86
C SER A 48 -8.48 -14.65 9.32
N ARG A 49 -7.35 -14.48 10.00
CA ARG A 49 -7.13 -15.01 11.35
C ARG A 49 -6.66 -13.91 12.30
N ALA A 50 -7.23 -13.84 13.50
CA ALA A 50 -6.90 -12.79 14.48
C ALA A 50 -5.44 -12.81 14.96
N ASP A 51 -4.81 -13.99 15.00
CA ASP A 51 -3.41 -14.16 15.41
C ASP A 51 -2.40 -13.60 14.40
N MET A 52 -2.81 -13.35 13.14
CA MET A 52 -1.96 -12.69 12.15
C MET A 52 -1.66 -11.23 12.49
N LYS A 53 -2.53 -10.58 13.27
CA LYS A 53 -2.46 -9.14 13.51
C LYS A 53 -1.12 -8.67 14.08
N GLU A 54 -0.61 -9.35 15.09
CA GLU A 54 0.65 -8.99 15.75
C GLU A 54 1.83 -8.98 14.76
N ASN A 55 1.87 -9.97 13.88
CA ASN A 55 2.86 -10.03 12.81
C ASN A 55 2.66 -8.94 11.75
N LEU A 56 1.42 -8.58 11.44
CA LEU A 56 1.09 -7.60 10.41
C LEU A 56 1.34 -6.15 10.86
N ASP A 57 1.31 -5.88 12.16
CA ASP A 57 1.47 -4.52 12.72
C ASP A 57 2.82 -3.87 12.35
N GLN A 58 3.86 -4.67 12.09
CA GLN A 58 5.19 -4.17 11.69
C GLN A 58 5.30 -3.69 10.23
N TYR A 59 4.29 -3.92 9.41
CA TYR A 59 4.36 -3.64 7.97
C TYR A 59 3.66 -2.33 7.55
N GLY A 60 3.32 -1.44 8.48
CA GLY A 60 2.70 -0.16 8.15
C GLY A 60 1.38 -0.31 7.41
N LEU A 61 0.49 -1.17 7.90
CA LEU A 61 -0.78 -1.49 7.28
C LEU A 61 -1.94 -0.79 8.01
N ARG A 62 -2.89 -0.28 7.25
CA ARG A 62 -4.17 0.19 7.79
C ARG A 62 -5.18 -0.94 7.79
N TYR A 63 -5.71 -1.28 8.94
CA TYR A 63 -6.77 -2.27 9.01
C TYR A 63 -8.10 -1.64 8.60
N SER A 64 -8.74 -2.23 7.59
CA SER A 64 -10.05 -1.81 7.13
C SER A 64 -11.14 -2.59 7.87
N ASN A 65 -12.03 -1.87 8.53
CA ASN A 65 -13.30 -2.44 8.92
C ASN A 65 -14.22 -2.41 7.69
N TYR A 66 -14.59 -3.57 7.16
CA TYR A 66 -15.60 -3.64 6.14
C TYR A 66 -16.94 -3.19 6.73
N GLY A 67 -17.33 -1.97 6.43
CA GLY A 67 -18.65 -1.47 6.77
C GLY A 67 -19.63 -1.73 5.62
N SER A 68 -20.82 -2.21 5.94
CA SER A 68 -21.92 -2.46 4.98
C SER A 68 -22.39 -1.22 4.21
N GLN A 69 -21.74 -0.07 4.40
CA GLN A 69 -22.07 1.20 3.75
C GLN A 69 -21.39 1.40 2.39
N SER A 70 -20.52 0.51 1.94
CA SER A 70 -19.95 0.59 0.60
C SER A 70 -21.03 0.26 -0.44
N ARG A 71 -21.34 1.23 -1.31
CA ARG A 71 -22.29 1.02 -2.42
C ARG A 71 -21.81 -0.02 -3.44
N ASN A 72 -20.53 -0.34 -3.43
CA ASN A 72 -19.90 -1.18 -4.45
C ASN A 72 -19.79 -2.67 -4.03
N GLY A 73 -20.26 -3.03 -2.84
CA GLY A 73 -20.13 -4.40 -2.32
C GLY A 73 -18.67 -4.79 -1.99
N PRO A 74 -18.43 -6.02 -1.52
CA PRO A 74 -17.11 -6.54 -1.27
C PRO A 74 -16.38 -6.85 -2.58
N THR A 75 -15.05 -6.68 -2.61
CA THR A 75 -14.24 -7.22 -3.70
C THR A 75 -14.15 -8.74 -3.60
N ILE A 76 -13.72 -9.40 -4.70
CA ILE A 76 -13.50 -10.86 -4.70
C ILE A 76 -12.51 -11.27 -3.61
N ALA A 77 -11.43 -10.49 -3.41
CA ALA A 77 -10.44 -10.79 -2.40
C ALA A 77 -11.01 -10.66 -0.97
N MET A 78 -11.88 -9.68 -0.70
CA MET A 78 -12.57 -9.57 0.57
C MET A 78 -13.49 -10.77 0.83
N ALA A 79 -14.21 -11.23 -0.20
CA ALA A 79 -15.06 -12.42 -0.09
C ALA A 79 -14.22 -13.66 0.21
N LEU A 80 -13.10 -13.86 -0.49
CA LEU A 80 -12.20 -14.98 -0.25
C LEU A 80 -11.58 -14.96 1.15
N VAL A 81 -11.15 -13.79 1.67
CA VAL A 81 -10.67 -13.67 3.06
C VAL A 81 -11.76 -14.04 4.06
N THR A 82 -13.01 -13.65 3.79
CA THR A 82 -14.15 -14.02 4.64
C THR A 82 -14.41 -15.52 4.63
N ILE A 83 -14.38 -16.16 3.45
CA ILE A 83 -14.53 -17.60 3.31
C ILE A 83 -13.37 -18.33 4.00
N ALA A 84 -12.13 -17.86 3.81
CA ALA A 84 -10.97 -18.43 4.51
C ALA A 84 -11.14 -18.37 6.04
N HIS A 85 -11.68 -17.27 6.58
CA HIS A 85 -11.93 -17.14 8.02
C HIS A 85 -12.89 -18.21 8.56
N TYR A 86 -13.98 -18.50 7.85
CA TYR A 86 -15.03 -19.41 8.34
C TYR A 86 -14.81 -20.87 7.96
N GLU A 87 -14.25 -21.14 6.79
CA GLU A 87 -14.22 -22.47 6.20
C GLU A 87 -12.82 -23.09 6.11
N HIS A 88 -11.75 -22.24 6.15
CA HIS A 88 -10.36 -22.68 6.02
C HIS A 88 -9.46 -22.10 7.14
N PRO A 89 -9.72 -22.43 8.43
CA PRO A 89 -9.04 -21.83 9.58
C PRO A 89 -7.53 -22.11 9.61
N ASP A 90 -7.06 -23.12 8.88
CA ASP A 90 -5.64 -23.47 8.79
C ASP A 90 -4.87 -22.61 7.77
N LEU A 91 -5.58 -21.84 6.93
CA LEU A 91 -4.97 -20.95 5.94
C LEU A 91 -4.80 -19.53 6.49
N GLU A 92 -3.64 -18.97 6.24
CA GLU A 92 -3.36 -17.54 6.48
C GLU A 92 -3.65 -16.77 5.18
N MET A 93 -4.80 -16.13 5.11
CA MET A 93 -5.14 -15.29 3.96
C MET A 93 -5.23 -13.83 4.35
N LEU A 94 -4.57 -12.98 3.58
CA LEU A 94 -4.69 -11.54 3.71
C LEU A 94 -5.00 -10.87 2.35
N ARG A 95 -5.68 -9.76 2.42
CA ARG A 95 -5.89 -8.86 1.27
C ARG A 95 -5.14 -7.56 1.57
N MET A 96 -4.31 -7.13 0.65
CA MET A 96 -3.64 -5.84 0.67
C MET A 96 -4.17 -4.97 -0.47
N GLY A 97 -4.54 -3.73 -0.16
CA GLY A 97 -4.98 -2.78 -1.17
C GLY A 97 -4.29 -1.44 -1.03
N ALA A 98 -3.68 -0.95 -2.11
CA ALA A 98 -3.08 0.38 -2.13
C ALA A 98 -4.03 1.41 -2.74
N MET A 99 -4.02 2.63 -2.16
CA MET A 99 -4.81 3.75 -2.65
C MET A 99 -4.03 4.48 -3.75
N ALA A 100 -4.52 4.39 -4.99
CA ALA A 100 -4.01 5.17 -6.11
C ALA A 100 -4.64 6.57 -6.11
N PRO A 101 -3.86 7.64 -6.30
CA PRO A 101 -4.36 9.01 -6.37
C PRO A 101 -5.34 9.19 -7.52
N MET A 102 -6.58 9.61 -7.19
CA MET A 102 -7.60 9.99 -8.16
C MET A 102 -8.49 11.07 -7.56
N TYR A 103 -8.61 12.18 -8.25
CA TYR A 103 -9.36 13.35 -7.80
C TYR A 103 -10.70 13.46 -8.52
N PRO A 104 -11.74 14.05 -7.87
CA PRO A 104 -13.10 14.12 -8.42
C PRO A 104 -13.27 15.27 -9.42
N PHE A 105 -12.28 15.53 -10.26
CA PHE A 105 -12.35 16.49 -11.35
C PHE A 105 -11.69 15.95 -12.62
N LEU A 106 -11.96 16.59 -13.73
CA LEU A 106 -11.53 16.14 -15.05
C LEU A 106 -10.52 17.12 -15.63
N THR A 107 -9.63 16.61 -16.49
CA THR A 107 -8.77 17.42 -17.33
C THR A 107 -9.58 18.17 -18.40
N SER A 108 -8.95 19.07 -19.14
CA SER A 108 -9.55 19.74 -20.30
C SER A 108 -10.03 18.77 -21.39
N ASN A 109 -9.46 17.56 -21.43
CA ASN A 109 -9.82 16.50 -22.35
C ASN A 109 -10.92 15.57 -21.82
N ASN A 110 -11.50 15.90 -20.66
CA ASN A 110 -12.52 15.10 -19.96
C ASN A 110 -12.01 13.76 -19.40
N ASP A 111 -10.69 13.63 -19.18
CA ASP A 111 -10.09 12.48 -18.53
C ASP A 111 -10.04 12.70 -17.00
N PRO A 112 -10.19 11.64 -16.18
CA PRO A 112 -10.03 11.74 -14.74
C PRO A 112 -8.61 12.22 -14.36
N VAL A 113 -8.52 13.13 -13.40
CA VAL A 113 -7.24 13.58 -12.85
C VAL A 113 -6.77 12.57 -11.80
N GLY A 114 -5.73 11.81 -12.15
CA GLY A 114 -5.19 10.77 -11.30
C GLY A 114 -4.16 9.92 -12.02
N ILE A 115 -3.66 8.90 -11.34
CA ILE A 115 -2.73 7.92 -11.89
C ILE A 115 -3.51 6.66 -12.25
N SER A 116 -3.57 6.32 -13.53
CA SER A 116 -4.33 5.15 -14.02
C SER A 116 -3.61 3.82 -13.77
N ARG A 117 -2.26 3.83 -13.78
CA ARG A 117 -1.41 2.68 -13.51
C ARG A 117 -0.33 3.10 -12.51
N ASP A 118 -0.63 3.01 -11.24
CA ASP A 118 0.20 3.53 -10.17
C ASP A 118 1.35 2.57 -9.82
N HIS A 119 2.52 2.77 -10.42
CA HIS A 119 3.73 1.98 -10.11
C HIS A 119 4.21 2.22 -8.68
N ARG A 120 3.94 3.39 -8.09
CA ARG A 120 4.22 3.63 -6.68
C ARG A 120 3.36 2.75 -5.78
N ALA A 121 2.08 2.53 -6.12
CA ALA A 121 1.22 1.60 -5.39
C ALA A 121 1.74 0.16 -5.49
N PHE A 122 2.20 -0.26 -6.67
CA PHE A 122 2.84 -1.57 -6.83
C PHE A 122 4.11 -1.68 -5.99
N TYR A 123 4.98 -0.67 -6.02
CA TYR A 123 6.18 -0.62 -5.18
C TYR A 123 5.84 -0.73 -3.70
N ASP A 124 4.89 0.06 -3.20
CA ASP A 124 4.54 0.11 -1.79
C ASP A 124 3.92 -1.19 -1.27
N ILE A 125 3.20 -1.95 -2.12
CA ILE A 125 2.74 -3.30 -1.79
C ILE A 125 3.92 -4.28 -1.86
N MET A 126 4.68 -4.29 -2.96
CA MET A 126 5.72 -5.28 -3.20
C MET A 126 6.87 -5.20 -2.20
N ARG A 127 7.24 -4.01 -1.72
CA ARG A 127 8.26 -3.88 -0.66
C ARG A 127 7.80 -4.50 0.67
N ARG A 128 6.51 -4.48 0.97
CA ARG A 128 5.93 -5.16 2.13
C ARG A 128 5.96 -6.67 1.94
N LEU A 129 5.55 -7.16 0.78
CA LEU A 129 5.62 -8.59 0.46
C LEU A 129 7.07 -9.10 0.45
N LYS A 130 8.00 -8.31 -0.12
CA LYS A 130 9.45 -8.60 -0.06
C LYS A 130 9.90 -8.79 1.38
N SER A 131 9.49 -7.92 2.28
CA SER A 131 9.83 -8.01 3.71
C SER A 131 9.09 -9.15 4.44
N MET A 132 7.81 -9.41 4.13
CA MET A 132 7.01 -10.46 4.77
C MET A 132 7.50 -11.87 4.44
N PHE A 133 7.96 -12.07 3.22
CA PHE A 133 8.29 -13.39 2.68
C PHE A 133 9.76 -13.56 2.31
N ASP A 134 10.60 -12.59 2.69
CA ASP A 134 12.04 -12.58 2.38
C ASP A 134 12.34 -12.82 0.89
N LEU A 135 11.59 -12.12 0.02
CA LEU A 135 11.72 -12.30 -1.42
C LEU A 135 12.95 -11.56 -1.94
N ASP A 136 13.78 -12.24 -2.73
CA ASP A 136 14.91 -11.63 -3.45
C ASP A 136 14.43 -11.04 -4.79
N ILE A 137 13.83 -9.84 -4.73
CA ILE A 137 13.33 -9.12 -5.90
C ILE A 137 13.86 -7.69 -5.93
N ASP A 138 14.22 -7.20 -7.10
CA ASP A 138 14.55 -5.80 -7.33
C ASP A 138 13.26 -5.00 -7.60
N LEU A 139 13.10 -3.90 -6.88
CA LEU A 139 11.95 -3.00 -6.97
C LEU A 139 12.33 -1.59 -7.48
N SER A 140 13.57 -1.40 -7.90
CA SER A 140 14.11 -0.08 -8.30
C SER A 140 13.36 0.51 -9.51
N GLU A 141 12.97 -0.32 -10.48
CA GLU A 141 12.20 0.12 -11.63
C GLU A 141 10.80 0.61 -11.23
N LEU A 142 10.11 -0.14 -10.37
CA LEU A 142 8.79 0.26 -9.87
C LEU A 142 8.86 1.58 -9.10
N LEU A 143 9.90 1.79 -8.30
CA LEU A 143 10.11 3.04 -7.58
C LEU A 143 10.32 4.20 -8.55
N SER A 144 11.24 4.06 -9.51
CA SER A 144 11.57 5.11 -10.48
C SER A 144 10.38 5.50 -11.35
N LEU A 145 9.62 4.53 -11.85
CA LEU A 145 8.40 4.79 -12.61
C LEU A 145 7.32 5.48 -11.75
N GLY A 146 7.15 5.01 -10.52
CA GLY A 146 6.18 5.59 -9.59
C GLY A 146 6.52 7.02 -9.16
N GLU A 147 7.80 7.36 -9.02
CA GLU A 147 8.26 8.74 -8.76
C GLU A 147 7.97 9.66 -9.95
N ALA A 148 8.23 9.20 -11.18
CA ALA A 148 7.95 9.96 -12.39
C ALA A 148 6.45 10.23 -12.57
N GLU A 149 5.60 9.22 -12.41
CA GLU A 149 4.12 9.36 -12.46
C GLU A 149 3.59 10.28 -11.37
N SER A 150 4.15 10.17 -10.16
CA SER A 150 3.78 11.02 -9.04
C SER A 150 4.11 12.48 -9.30
N GLN A 151 5.29 12.77 -9.87
CA GLN A 151 5.69 14.14 -10.20
C GLN A 151 4.81 14.74 -11.29
N GLU A 152 4.48 13.98 -12.34
CA GLU A 152 3.58 14.42 -13.41
C GLU A 152 2.19 14.79 -12.86
N LEU A 153 1.68 14.00 -11.91
CA LEU A 153 0.40 14.33 -11.26
C LEU A 153 0.52 15.56 -10.34
N VAL A 154 1.62 15.73 -9.60
CA VAL A 154 1.86 16.95 -8.80
C VAL A 154 1.81 18.18 -9.69
N ASP A 155 2.56 18.20 -10.80
CA ASP A 155 2.60 19.31 -11.73
C ASP A 155 1.21 19.62 -12.34
N THR A 156 0.41 18.58 -12.59
CA THR A 156 -0.95 18.71 -13.07
C THR A 156 -1.88 19.33 -12.04
N LEU A 157 -1.79 18.86 -10.78
CA LEU A 157 -2.60 19.37 -9.68
C LEU A 157 -2.28 20.83 -9.35
N GLU A 158 -1.01 21.23 -9.42
CA GLU A 158 -0.58 22.62 -9.21
C GLU A 158 -1.20 23.53 -10.27
N LYS A 159 -1.13 23.19 -11.56
CA LYS A 159 -1.74 23.96 -12.65
C LYS A 159 -3.25 24.09 -12.50
N ILE A 160 -3.93 23.02 -12.05
CA ILE A 160 -5.37 23.04 -11.80
C ILE A 160 -5.68 23.95 -10.59
N ALA A 161 -4.90 23.86 -9.52
CA ALA A 161 -5.08 24.67 -8.32
C ALA A 161 -4.91 26.19 -8.57
N GLU A 162 -4.02 26.57 -9.49
CA GLU A 162 -3.80 28.00 -9.87
C GLU A 162 -5.06 28.62 -10.49
N THR A 163 -5.83 27.85 -11.24
CA THR A 163 -6.96 28.36 -12.02
C THR A 163 -8.32 28.01 -11.42
N ASN A 164 -8.39 27.06 -10.48
CA ASN A 164 -9.62 26.55 -9.90
C ASN A 164 -9.57 26.52 -8.36
N PRO A 165 -10.09 27.52 -7.65
CA PRO A 165 -10.07 27.59 -6.20
C PRO A 165 -10.77 26.41 -5.51
N THR A 166 -11.85 25.88 -6.12
CA THR A 166 -12.55 24.70 -5.57
C THR A 166 -11.70 23.44 -5.64
N ALA A 167 -10.99 23.24 -6.76
CA ALA A 167 -10.06 22.13 -6.89
C ALA A 167 -8.90 22.26 -5.90
N LYS A 168 -8.38 23.49 -5.71
CA LYS A 168 -7.35 23.76 -4.71
C LYS A 168 -7.80 23.35 -3.30
N GLU A 169 -9.00 23.74 -2.90
CA GLU A 169 -9.55 23.36 -1.59
C GLU A 169 -9.67 21.84 -1.42
N LEU A 170 -10.07 21.11 -2.47
CA LEU A 170 -10.15 19.65 -2.44
C LEU A 170 -8.75 18.99 -2.35
N ILE A 171 -7.77 19.51 -3.05
CA ILE A 171 -6.38 19.05 -2.99
C ILE A 171 -5.81 19.28 -1.60
N ASP A 172 -5.98 20.49 -1.05
CA ASP A 172 -5.49 20.84 0.29
C ASP A 172 -6.15 19.96 1.37
N ARG A 173 -7.45 19.70 1.24
CA ARG A 173 -8.18 18.80 2.14
C ARG A 173 -7.69 17.35 2.01
N ALA A 174 -7.44 16.86 0.80
CA ALA A 174 -6.91 15.52 0.60
C ALA A 174 -5.54 15.34 1.27
N LYS A 175 -4.68 16.37 1.25
CA LYS A 175 -3.40 16.38 1.98
C LYS A 175 -3.60 16.40 3.50
N ALA A 176 -4.51 17.23 3.99
CA ALA A 176 -4.78 17.37 5.42
C ALA A 176 -5.41 16.13 6.05
N ASP A 177 -6.32 15.48 5.33
CA ASP A 177 -7.06 14.29 5.80
C ASP A 177 -6.30 12.98 5.56
N PHE A 178 -5.17 13.01 4.84
CA PHE A 178 -4.42 11.82 4.50
C PHE A 178 -3.74 11.24 5.74
N ASN A 179 -4.12 10.03 6.09
CA ASN A 179 -3.56 9.30 7.22
C ASN A 179 -2.72 8.13 6.71
N LEU A 180 -1.41 8.26 6.84
CA LEU A 180 -0.44 7.25 6.50
C LEU A 180 0.03 6.51 7.76
N VAL A 181 0.06 5.19 7.69
CA VAL A 181 0.84 4.36 8.60
C VAL A 181 2.13 4.02 7.88
N PRO A 182 3.26 4.65 8.20
CA PRO A 182 4.50 4.45 7.47
C PRO A 182 5.01 3.03 7.64
N PHE A 183 5.59 2.50 6.57
CA PHE A 183 6.34 1.25 6.64
C PHE A 183 7.84 1.58 6.75
N GLU A 184 8.27 1.69 7.98
CA GLU A 184 9.70 1.82 8.31
C GLU A 184 10.23 0.43 8.65
N ARG A 185 10.89 -0.22 7.69
CA ARG A 185 11.71 -1.37 8.05
C ARG A 185 12.88 -0.82 8.85
N SER A 186 12.98 -1.18 10.12
CA SER A 186 14.27 -1.15 10.79
C SER A 186 15.17 -2.09 10.00
N VAL A 187 16.09 -1.53 9.24
CA VAL A 187 17.18 -2.32 8.67
C VAL A 187 17.92 -2.85 9.89
N SER A 188 17.74 -4.13 10.21
CA SER A 188 18.72 -4.78 11.07
C SER A 188 20.02 -4.77 10.26
N LEU A 189 20.84 -3.77 10.53
CA LEU A 189 22.19 -3.73 9.99
C LEU A 189 22.86 -5.04 10.39
N ASP A 190 23.57 -5.65 9.45
CA ASP A 190 24.45 -6.76 9.77
C ASP A 190 25.22 -6.35 11.05
N PRO A 191 25.28 -7.21 12.10
CA PRO A 191 25.98 -6.87 13.33
C PRO A 191 27.42 -6.39 13.14
N ALA A 192 28.04 -6.70 11.99
CA ALA A 192 29.35 -6.18 11.60
C ALA A 192 29.27 -4.73 11.12
N LEU A 193 28.21 -4.36 10.37
CA LEU A 193 27.94 -2.98 9.92
C LEU A 193 27.50 -2.09 11.08
N ASP A 194 26.75 -2.61 12.03
CA ASP A 194 26.28 -1.90 13.22
C ASP A 194 27.48 -1.49 14.09
N ARG A 195 28.43 -2.40 14.33
CA ARG A 195 29.69 -2.09 15.04
C ARG A 195 30.54 -1.08 14.31
N THR A 196 30.62 -1.18 12.98
CA THR A 196 31.39 -0.22 12.16
C THR A 196 30.80 1.18 12.23
N LEU A 197 29.46 1.31 12.21
CA LEU A 197 28.75 2.57 12.36
C LEU A 197 28.91 3.15 13.78
N GLU A 198 28.81 2.32 14.81
CA GLU A 198 29.07 2.75 16.19
C GLU A 198 30.50 3.25 16.37
N ASP A 199 31.51 2.57 15.78
CA ASP A 199 32.90 2.99 15.82
C ASP A 199 33.13 4.31 15.05
N ILE A 200 32.47 4.50 13.90
CA ILE A 200 32.53 5.76 13.13
C ILE A 200 31.89 6.90 13.91
N LEU A 201 30.72 6.69 14.51
CA LEU A 201 30.01 7.69 15.30
C LEU A 201 30.78 8.05 16.58
N ARG A 202 31.41 7.09 17.22
CA ARG A 202 32.24 7.30 18.42
C ARG A 202 33.55 8.07 18.13
N ASN A 203 34.10 7.91 16.93
CA ASN A 203 35.33 8.56 16.49
C ASN A 203 35.10 9.78 15.60
N ALA A 204 33.86 10.21 15.40
CA ALA A 204 33.55 11.45 14.71
C ALA A 204 34.11 12.62 15.54
N PRO A 205 34.93 13.53 14.97
CA PRO A 205 35.41 14.70 15.68
C PRO A 205 34.23 15.58 16.08
N ASP A 206 34.21 16.02 17.34
CA ASP A 206 33.25 17.00 17.83
C ASP A 206 33.21 18.19 16.86
N GLN A 207 32.06 18.49 16.31
CA GLN A 207 31.89 19.71 15.52
C GLN A 207 32.20 20.90 16.42
N PRO A 208 33.04 21.85 16.00
CA PRO A 208 33.27 23.03 16.77
C PRO A 208 31.97 23.82 16.91
N ASP A 209 31.62 24.14 18.15
CA ASP A 209 30.52 25.03 18.52
C ASP A 209 30.66 26.35 17.72
N GLU A 210 29.82 26.58 16.72
CA GLU A 210 29.67 27.88 16.09
C GLU A 210 28.85 28.78 17.02
N SER A 211 29.51 29.25 18.06
CA SER A 211 29.06 30.37 18.89
C SER A 211 30.16 31.40 19.01
N ASP A 212 30.14 32.36 18.06
CA ASP A 212 30.61 33.74 18.24
C ASP A 212 29.89 34.68 17.25
#